data_c6109aa88be6a55d1288bd699d78f18e
#
_entry.id   c6109aa88be6a55d1288bd699d78f18e
#
_cell.length_a   1.000
_cell.length_b   1.000
_cell.length_c   1.000
_cell.angle_alpha   90.00
_cell.angle_beta   90.00
_cell.angle_gamma   90.00
#
_symmetry.space_group_name_H-M   'P 1'
#
loop_
_entity.id
_entity.type
_entity.pdbx_description
1 polymer ?
#
loop_
_entity_poly.entity_id
_entity_poly.type
_entity_poly.pdbx_seq_one_letter_code
_entity_poly.pdbx_strand_id
1 'polypeptide(L)'
;AYMEAIVKEMTWDDWDKNAKSIFQGFRSDAGENLVLEKNYFVEKVLPGSIIRMLDADEMNEYRRPFLSSGEDRRPTLSWPREIPIEGEPGNVCQIVNEYAEWMKTNNIPKLFINAEPGAITTGKIRDFCRSWKNQTEVTVKGIHFIQEDSPDEIGKALSKWYKEL
;
A
#
# COMPACT_ATOMS: atom_id res chain seq x y z
N ALA A 1 12.82 6.77 -2.98
CA ALA A 1 12.51 5.76 -1.97
C ALA A 1 11.10 5.21 -2.20
N TYR A 2 10.85 3.98 -1.84
CA TYR A 2 9.53 3.36 -1.90
C TYR A 2 9.39 2.26 -0.83
N MET A 3 8.15 1.97 -0.46
CA MET A 3 7.78 0.98 0.55
C MET A 3 6.33 0.53 0.33
N GLU A 4 6.00 -0.73 0.62
CA GLU A 4 4.63 -1.30 0.57
C GLU A 4 3.74 -0.74 -0.55
N ALA A 5 4.27 -0.70 -1.77
CA ALA A 5 3.62 -0.10 -2.94
C ALA A 5 3.18 -1.16 -3.96
N ILE A 6 2.16 -0.84 -4.74
CA ILE A 6 1.80 -1.60 -5.93
C ILE A 6 2.86 -1.28 -7.01
N VAL A 7 3.76 -2.20 -7.25
CA VAL A 7 4.93 -2.02 -8.15
C VAL A 7 4.80 -2.73 -9.48
N LYS A 8 3.78 -3.55 -9.64
CA LYS A 8 3.38 -4.24 -10.87
C LYS A 8 1.93 -4.68 -10.73
N GLU A 9 1.32 -5.07 -11.84
CA GLU A 9 0.02 -5.73 -11.84
C GLU A 9 0.03 -6.96 -10.94
N MET A 10 -1.06 -7.18 -10.22
CA MET A 10 -1.26 -8.27 -9.26
C MET A 10 -2.35 -9.23 -9.75
N THR A 11 -2.37 -10.42 -9.16
CA THR A 11 -3.48 -11.36 -9.24
C THR A 11 -4.11 -11.54 -7.86
N TRP A 12 -5.32 -12.06 -7.79
CA TRP A 12 -5.95 -12.36 -6.50
C TRP A 12 -5.19 -13.42 -5.69
N ASP A 13 -4.31 -14.18 -6.30
CA ASP A 13 -3.47 -15.16 -5.60
C ASP A 13 -2.23 -14.52 -4.93
N ASP A 14 -1.92 -13.26 -5.25
CA ASP A 14 -0.88 -12.48 -4.57
C ASP A 14 -1.37 -11.89 -3.23
N TRP A 15 -2.67 -11.97 -2.93
CA TRP A 15 -3.30 -11.44 -1.73
C TRP A 15 -3.53 -12.53 -0.68
N ASP A 16 -3.36 -12.19 0.60
CA ASP A 16 -3.85 -13.07 1.65
C ASP A 16 -5.38 -13.21 1.61
N LYS A 17 -5.90 -14.30 2.15
CA LYS A 17 -7.32 -14.66 2.06
C LYS A 17 -8.26 -13.56 2.60
N ASN A 18 -7.88 -12.88 3.68
CA ASN A 18 -8.73 -11.87 4.31
C ASN A 18 -8.73 -10.59 3.49
N ALA A 19 -7.55 -10.09 3.10
CA ALA A 19 -7.42 -8.92 2.24
C ALA A 19 -8.13 -9.14 0.89
N LYS A 20 -7.95 -10.30 0.25
CA LYS A 20 -8.68 -10.69 -0.98
C LYS A 20 -10.19 -10.50 -0.81
N SER A 21 -10.78 -11.07 0.25
CA SER A 21 -12.22 -10.98 0.49
C SER A 21 -12.70 -9.54 0.67
N ILE A 22 -11.95 -8.72 1.43
CA ILE A 22 -12.28 -7.32 1.69
C ILE A 22 -12.24 -6.50 0.39
N PHE A 23 -11.16 -6.62 -0.38
CA PHE A 23 -10.97 -5.83 -1.60
C PHE A 23 -11.89 -6.28 -2.74
N GLN A 24 -12.24 -7.57 -2.83
CA GLN A 24 -13.31 -8.04 -3.70
C GLN A 24 -14.66 -7.44 -3.29
N GLY A 25 -14.94 -7.33 -1.99
CA GLY A 25 -16.12 -6.65 -1.47
C GLY A 25 -16.19 -5.17 -1.88
N PHE A 26 -15.08 -4.43 -1.83
CA PHE A 26 -15.03 -3.04 -2.28
C PHE A 26 -15.27 -2.88 -3.79
N ARG A 27 -14.87 -3.87 -4.59
CA ARG A 27 -15.06 -3.89 -6.05
C ARG A 27 -16.44 -4.40 -6.49
N SER A 28 -17.24 -4.92 -5.57
CA SER A 28 -18.62 -5.35 -5.81
C SER A 28 -19.64 -4.22 -5.58
N ASP A 29 -20.91 -4.50 -5.87
CA ASP A 29 -22.05 -3.60 -5.57
C ASP A 29 -22.17 -3.27 -4.07
N ALA A 30 -21.67 -4.16 -3.19
CA ALA A 30 -21.65 -3.91 -1.75
C ALA A 30 -20.63 -2.84 -1.33
N GLY A 31 -19.67 -2.49 -2.21
CA GLY A 31 -18.57 -1.58 -1.90
C GLY A 31 -19.03 -0.20 -1.43
N GLU A 32 -20.07 0.36 -2.02
CA GLU A 32 -20.62 1.66 -1.61
C GLU A 32 -21.16 1.61 -0.17
N ASN A 33 -21.95 0.61 0.16
CA ASN A 33 -22.44 0.45 1.54
C ASN A 33 -21.29 0.22 2.54
N LEU A 34 -20.32 -0.62 2.19
CA LEU A 34 -19.17 -0.92 3.06
C LEU A 34 -18.35 0.34 3.35
N VAL A 35 -18.07 1.15 2.35
CA VAL A 35 -17.14 2.26 2.48
C VAL A 35 -17.88 3.58 2.74
N LEU A 36 -18.85 3.95 1.91
CA LEU A 36 -19.49 5.25 2.02
C LEU A 36 -20.38 5.33 3.26
N GLU A 37 -21.11 4.26 3.59
CA GLU A 37 -21.99 4.26 4.77
C GLU A 37 -21.26 3.81 6.05
N LYS A 38 -20.50 2.72 5.99
CA LYS A 38 -19.87 2.10 7.19
C LYS A 38 -18.44 2.54 7.45
N ASN A 39 -17.83 3.34 6.58
CA ASN A 39 -16.44 3.79 6.67
C ASN A 39 -15.43 2.63 6.88
N TYR A 40 -15.71 1.48 6.27
CA TYR A 40 -14.99 0.23 6.56
C TYR A 40 -13.48 0.33 6.32
N PHE A 41 -13.07 1.14 5.34
CA PHE A 41 -11.65 1.33 5.06
C PHE A 41 -10.91 1.94 6.26
N VAL A 42 -11.42 3.04 6.80
CA VAL A 42 -10.80 3.74 7.95
C VAL A 42 -10.99 2.96 9.26
N GLU A 43 -12.17 2.33 9.45
CA GLU A 43 -12.50 1.67 10.71
C GLU A 43 -11.93 0.25 10.84
N LYS A 44 -11.60 -0.41 9.73
CA LYS A 44 -11.16 -1.82 9.73
C LYS A 44 -9.87 -2.08 8.96
N VAL A 45 -9.75 -1.58 7.71
CA VAL A 45 -8.57 -1.84 6.89
C VAL A 45 -7.35 -1.13 7.46
N LEU A 46 -7.49 0.16 7.78
CA LEU A 46 -6.40 0.95 8.34
C LEU A 46 -5.81 0.31 9.62
N PRO A 47 -6.57 0.14 10.72
CA PRO A 47 -6.00 -0.44 11.93
C PRO A 47 -5.58 -1.90 11.78
N GLY A 48 -6.23 -2.66 10.89
CA GLY A 48 -5.86 -4.04 10.59
C GLY A 48 -4.57 -4.18 9.78
N SER A 49 -4.03 -3.08 9.26
CA SER A 49 -2.82 -3.03 8.43
C SER A 49 -1.63 -2.41 9.16
N ILE A 50 -1.71 -2.28 10.48
CA ILE A 50 -0.70 -1.73 11.39
C ILE A 50 -0.47 -2.74 12.51
N ILE A 51 0.77 -2.92 12.96
CA ILE A 51 1.09 -3.84 14.06
C ILE A 51 0.73 -3.23 15.41
N ARG A 52 1.12 -1.96 15.62
CA ARG A 52 0.78 -1.26 16.85
C ARG A 52 -0.71 -0.91 16.88
N MET A 53 -1.25 -0.75 18.06
CA MET A 53 -2.60 -0.23 18.22
C MET A 53 -2.56 1.30 18.16
N LEU A 54 -3.35 1.89 17.25
CA LEU A 54 -3.60 3.32 17.23
C LEU A 54 -4.46 3.71 18.44
N ASP A 55 -4.14 4.78 19.11
CA ASP A 55 -4.97 5.31 20.19
C ASP A 55 -6.20 6.06 19.64
N ALA A 56 -7.06 6.54 20.54
CA ALA A 56 -8.31 7.19 20.17
C ALA A 56 -8.08 8.51 19.41
N ASP A 57 -7.05 9.27 19.78
CA ASP A 57 -6.76 10.56 19.17
C ASP A 57 -6.17 10.37 17.77
N GLU A 58 -5.26 9.41 17.62
CA GLU A 58 -4.73 9.01 16.30
C GLU A 58 -5.84 8.53 15.37
N MET A 59 -6.72 7.66 15.84
CA MET A 59 -7.87 7.21 15.04
C MET A 59 -8.83 8.35 14.70
N ASN A 60 -9.02 9.33 15.58
CA ASN A 60 -9.86 10.49 15.32
C ASN A 60 -9.25 11.39 14.22
N GLU A 61 -7.91 11.51 14.14
CA GLU A 61 -7.28 12.22 13.03
C GLU A 61 -7.47 11.51 11.69
N TYR A 62 -7.39 10.17 11.66
CA TYR A 62 -7.70 9.41 10.45
C TYR A 62 -9.18 9.50 10.05
N ARG A 63 -10.10 9.58 11.02
CA ARG A 63 -11.54 9.74 10.77
C ARG A 63 -11.90 11.14 10.31
N ARG A 64 -11.15 12.16 10.71
CA ARG A 64 -11.48 13.57 10.51
C ARG A 64 -11.91 13.93 9.07
N PRO A 65 -11.26 13.47 7.99
CA PRO A 65 -11.71 13.73 6.63
C PRO A 65 -12.96 12.95 6.21
N PHE A 66 -13.37 11.93 6.97
CA PHE A 66 -14.38 10.93 6.60
C PHE A 66 -15.55 10.84 7.60
N LEU A 67 -15.80 11.91 8.36
CA LEU A 67 -16.86 11.94 9.37
C LEU A 67 -18.26 11.85 8.74
N SER A 68 -18.48 12.60 7.65
CA SER A 68 -19.74 12.55 6.92
C SER A 68 -19.81 11.27 6.07
N SER A 69 -20.94 10.56 6.12
CA SER A 69 -21.18 9.44 5.22
C SER A 69 -21.43 9.92 3.78
N GLY A 70 -21.28 9.02 2.83
CA GLY A 70 -21.48 9.32 1.42
C GLY A 70 -20.19 9.79 0.73
N GLU A 71 -20.30 10.84 -0.09
CA GLU A 71 -19.24 11.24 -1.04
C GLU A 71 -17.92 11.70 -0.39
N ASP A 72 -17.93 12.19 0.83
CA ASP A 72 -16.70 12.54 1.55
C ASP A 72 -15.78 11.33 1.73
N ARG A 73 -16.34 10.11 1.72
CA ARG A 73 -15.61 8.83 1.81
C ARG A 73 -15.28 8.20 0.47
N ARG A 74 -15.71 8.81 -0.66
CA ARG A 74 -15.46 8.29 -2.01
C ARG A 74 -14.00 7.98 -2.31
N PRO A 75 -12.99 8.78 -1.89
CA PRO A 75 -11.58 8.47 -2.14
C PRO A 75 -11.16 7.11 -1.59
N THR A 76 -11.67 6.70 -0.42
CA THR A 76 -11.34 5.42 0.21
C THR A 76 -12.05 4.21 -0.43
N LEU A 77 -12.97 4.43 -1.37
CA LEU A 77 -13.57 3.41 -2.23
C LEU A 77 -12.94 3.41 -3.63
N SER A 78 -12.74 4.61 -4.22
CA SER A 78 -12.20 4.73 -5.57
C SER A 78 -10.78 4.16 -5.65
N TRP A 79 -9.91 4.52 -4.70
CA TRP A 79 -8.54 4.05 -4.70
C TRP A 79 -8.42 2.51 -4.67
N PRO A 80 -9.09 1.73 -3.81
CA PRO A 80 -9.09 0.27 -3.87
C PRO A 80 -9.59 -0.32 -5.20
N ARG A 81 -10.50 0.39 -5.88
CA ARG A 81 -11.01 -0.03 -7.18
C ARG A 81 -10.02 0.19 -8.32
N GLU A 82 -9.08 1.11 -8.13
CA GLU A 82 -8.00 1.41 -9.10
C GLU A 82 -6.75 0.54 -8.92
N ILE A 83 -6.70 -0.36 -7.93
CA ILE A 83 -5.58 -1.30 -7.81
C ILE A 83 -5.59 -2.24 -9.02
N PRO A 84 -4.47 -2.36 -9.77
CA PRO A 84 -4.41 -3.18 -10.99
C PRO A 84 -4.38 -4.67 -10.65
N ILE A 85 -5.51 -5.33 -10.78
CA ILE A 85 -5.68 -6.76 -10.47
C ILE A 85 -6.32 -7.47 -11.66
N GLU A 86 -5.66 -8.51 -12.18
CA GLU A 86 -6.15 -9.36 -13.29
C GLU A 86 -6.58 -8.55 -14.52
N GLY A 87 -5.79 -7.55 -14.90
CA GLY A 87 -6.02 -6.73 -16.09
C GLY A 87 -6.95 -5.53 -15.88
N GLU A 88 -7.49 -5.34 -14.68
CA GLU A 88 -8.47 -4.28 -14.41
C GLU A 88 -8.06 -3.37 -13.23
N PRO A 89 -8.19 -2.02 -13.40
CA PRO A 89 -8.55 -1.30 -14.65
C PRO A 89 -7.40 -1.33 -15.67
N GLY A 90 -7.73 -1.54 -16.95
CA GLY A 90 -6.73 -1.78 -17.99
C GLY A 90 -5.72 -0.65 -18.19
N ASN A 91 -6.17 0.62 -18.11
CA ASN A 91 -5.28 1.78 -18.18
C ASN A 91 -4.31 1.86 -16.99
N VAL A 92 -4.73 1.47 -15.80
CA VAL A 92 -3.86 1.46 -14.61
C VAL A 92 -2.87 0.29 -14.71
N CYS A 93 -3.30 -0.89 -15.17
CA CYS A 93 -2.41 -2.02 -15.45
C CYS A 93 -1.30 -1.63 -16.42
N GLN A 94 -1.64 -0.94 -17.51
CA GLN A 94 -0.66 -0.45 -18.47
C GLN A 94 0.36 0.49 -17.82
N ILE A 95 -0.10 1.52 -17.11
CA ILE A 95 0.77 2.51 -16.43
C ILE A 95 1.71 1.81 -15.45
N VAL A 96 1.17 0.91 -14.62
CA VAL A 96 1.95 0.21 -13.60
C VAL A 96 3.01 -0.71 -14.25
N ASN A 97 2.66 -1.42 -15.30
CA ASN A 97 3.61 -2.28 -16.01
C ASN A 97 4.70 -1.47 -16.73
N GLU A 98 4.36 -0.33 -17.34
CA GLU A 98 5.33 0.56 -17.99
C GLU A 98 6.34 1.12 -16.97
N TYR A 99 5.89 1.65 -15.83
CA TYR A 99 6.84 2.15 -14.84
C TYR A 99 7.62 1.02 -14.15
N ALA A 100 7.05 -0.18 -14.01
CA ALA A 100 7.76 -1.32 -13.46
C ALA A 100 8.99 -1.69 -14.31
N GLU A 101 8.83 -1.75 -15.64
CA GLU A 101 9.94 -1.98 -16.56
C GLU A 101 10.93 -0.81 -16.56
N TRP A 102 10.45 0.42 -16.48
CA TRP A 102 11.32 1.58 -16.35
C TRP A 102 12.15 1.54 -15.06
N MET A 103 11.53 1.21 -13.92
CA MET A 103 12.22 1.09 -12.63
C MET A 103 13.28 -0.03 -12.62
N LYS A 104 13.01 -1.14 -13.29
CA LYS A 104 13.91 -2.27 -13.44
C LYS A 104 15.15 -1.94 -14.28
N THR A 105 14.97 -1.15 -15.33
CA THR A 105 16.02 -0.92 -16.35
C THR A 105 16.87 0.32 -16.10
N ASN A 106 16.34 1.37 -15.47
CA ASN A 106 17.09 2.60 -15.19
C ASN A 106 18.09 2.43 -14.05
N ASN A 107 19.09 3.33 -14.02
CA ASN A 107 20.16 3.33 -13.03
C ASN A 107 20.02 4.45 -11.96
N ILE A 108 18.83 5.03 -11.82
CA ILE A 108 18.56 6.02 -10.77
C ILE A 108 18.73 5.35 -9.41
N PRO A 109 19.40 5.99 -8.43
CA PRO A 109 19.49 5.47 -7.08
C PRO A 109 18.12 5.23 -6.46
N LYS A 110 17.92 4.06 -5.88
CA LYS A 110 16.67 3.64 -5.26
C LYS A 110 16.90 3.26 -3.80
N LEU A 111 15.97 3.62 -2.93
CA LEU A 111 15.88 3.07 -1.59
C LEU A 111 14.60 2.24 -1.48
N PHE A 112 14.75 0.96 -1.27
CA PHE A 112 13.67 0.05 -0.93
C PHE A 112 13.58 -0.10 0.59
N ILE A 113 12.49 0.34 1.17
CA ILE A 113 12.18 0.10 2.57
C ILE A 113 11.27 -1.13 2.63
N ASN A 114 11.89 -2.27 2.86
CA ASN A 114 11.22 -3.55 2.95
C ASN A 114 10.50 -3.69 4.30
N ALA A 115 9.23 -4.06 4.28
CA ALA A 115 8.45 -4.33 5.48
C ALA A 115 8.56 -5.80 5.91
N GLU A 116 8.65 -6.05 7.21
CA GLU A 116 8.60 -7.40 7.79
C GLU A 116 7.53 -7.45 8.89
N PRO A 117 6.44 -8.23 8.74
CA PRO A 117 6.19 -9.22 7.67
C PRO A 117 5.83 -8.63 6.30
N GLY A 118 5.34 -7.37 6.23
CA GLY A 118 4.82 -6.78 5.01
C GLY A 118 3.41 -7.27 4.64
N ALA A 119 2.82 -6.67 3.62
CA ALA A 119 1.54 -7.08 3.08
C ALA A 119 1.52 -7.12 1.54
N ILE A 120 2.00 -6.06 0.89
CA ILE A 120 1.97 -5.93 -0.58
C ILE A 120 3.30 -6.37 -1.20
N THR A 121 4.42 -5.79 -0.74
CA THR A 121 5.76 -6.13 -1.25
C THR A 121 6.33 -7.37 -0.58
N THR A 122 5.66 -8.51 -0.74
CA THR A 122 6.04 -9.81 -0.19
C THR A 122 6.32 -10.85 -1.29
N GLY A 123 6.92 -11.98 -0.96
CA GLY A 123 7.14 -13.10 -1.89
C GLY A 123 7.69 -12.65 -3.24
N LYS A 124 7.03 -13.05 -4.32
CA LYS A 124 7.42 -12.74 -5.70
C LYS A 124 7.47 -11.24 -6.01
N ILE A 125 6.63 -10.43 -5.37
CA ILE A 125 6.64 -8.98 -5.54
C ILE A 125 7.92 -8.39 -4.92
N ARG A 126 8.31 -8.84 -3.74
CA ARG A 126 9.56 -8.46 -3.07
C ARG A 126 10.76 -8.85 -3.92
N ASP A 127 10.80 -10.07 -4.47
CA ASP A 127 11.88 -10.53 -5.34
C ASP A 127 11.97 -9.69 -6.62
N PHE A 128 10.83 -9.29 -7.18
CA PHE A 128 10.79 -8.36 -8.30
C PHE A 128 11.39 -6.99 -7.94
N CYS A 129 11.04 -6.41 -6.79
CA CYS A 129 11.66 -5.19 -6.30
C CYS A 129 13.18 -5.33 -6.16
N ARG A 130 13.65 -6.45 -5.61
CA ARG A 130 15.09 -6.74 -5.42
C ARG A 130 15.85 -6.90 -6.74
N SER A 131 15.17 -7.17 -7.84
CA SER A 131 15.80 -7.25 -9.17
C SER A 131 16.14 -5.88 -9.77
N TRP A 132 15.70 -4.78 -9.18
CA TRP A 132 15.94 -3.44 -9.70
C TRP A 132 17.37 -2.98 -9.46
N LYS A 133 17.96 -2.31 -10.47
CA LYS A 133 19.34 -1.84 -10.44
C LYS A 133 19.52 -0.65 -9.50
N ASN A 134 20.74 -0.48 -9.00
CA ASN A 134 21.18 0.65 -8.18
C ASN A 134 20.25 0.90 -6.98
N GLN A 135 20.06 -0.13 -6.17
CA GLN A 135 19.11 -0.13 -5.06
C GLN A 135 19.81 -0.43 -3.73
N THR A 136 19.51 0.38 -2.74
CA THR A 136 19.78 0.10 -1.32
C THR A 136 18.50 -0.46 -0.71
N GLU A 137 18.59 -1.52 0.08
CA GLU A 137 17.48 -2.09 0.83
C GLU A 137 17.69 -1.92 2.33
N VAL A 138 16.64 -1.52 3.04
CA VAL A 138 16.58 -1.48 4.51
C VAL A 138 15.29 -2.18 4.94
N THR A 139 15.36 -3.08 5.91
CA THR A 139 14.18 -3.76 6.45
C THR A 139 13.73 -3.12 7.75
N VAL A 140 12.43 -2.85 7.86
CA VAL A 140 11.77 -2.33 9.05
C VAL A 140 10.60 -3.22 9.44
N LYS A 141 10.16 -3.13 10.70
CA LYS A 141 8.99 -3.86 11.17
C LYS A 141 7.72 -3.15 10.70
N GLY A 142 6.75 -3.90 10.16
CA GLY A 142 5.46 -3.33 9.75
C GLY A 142 4.66 -4.26 8.86
N ILE A 143 3.37 -3.96 8.67
CA ILE A 143 2.47 -4.68 7.77
C ILE A 143 2.34 -3.89 6.46
N HIS A 144 1.49 -2.85 6.41
CA HIS A 144 1.25 -2.04 5.20
C HIS A 144 1.44 -0.55 5.46
N PHE A 145 0.80 0.00 6.49
CA PHE A 145 1.03 1.40 6.88
C PHE A 145 2.25 1.49 7.80
N ILE A 146 3.41 1.09 7.26
CA ILE A 146 4.65 0.90 8.02
C ILE A 146 5.23 2.18 8.61
N GLN A 147 4.82 3.35 8.13
CA GLN A 147 5.14 4.63 8.73
C GLN A 147 4.52 4.80 10.13
N GLU A 148 3.47 4.02 10.45
CA GLU A 148 2.90 3.96 11.79
C GLU A 148 3.66 3.02 12.72
N ASP A 149 4.27 1.98 12.16
CA ASP A 149 4.99 0.97 12.93
C ASP A 149 6.46 1.30 13.14
N SER A 150 7.12 1.94 12.17
CA SER A 150 8.56 2.18 12.16
C SER A 150 8.95 3.57 11.61
N PRO A 151 8.35 4.68 12.11
CA PRO A 151 8.61 6.02 11.59
C PRO A 151 10.08 6.45 11.74
N ASP A 152 10.70 6.15 12.87
CA ASP A 152 12.07 6.55 13.18
C ASP A 152 13.10 5.79 12.32
N GLU A 153 12.91 4.51 12.14
CA GLU A 153 13.77 3.66 11.30
C GLU A 153 13.69 4.09 9.83
N ILE A 154 12.48 4.36 9.34
CA ILE A 154 12.24 4.88 7.98
C ILE A 154 12.92 6.24 7.81
N GLY A 155 12.74 7.15 8.75
CA GLY A 155 13.34 8.48 8.73
C GLY A 155 14.87 8.44 8.74
N LYS A 156 15.47 7.59 9.58
CA LYS A 156 16.93 7.37 9.64
C LYS A 156 17.46 6.77 8.34
N ALA A 157 16.80 5.75 7.80
CA ALA A 157 17.18 5.11 6.55
C ALA A 157 17.16 6.11 5.38
N LEU A 158 16.07 6.88 5.27
CA LEU A 158 15.92 7.90 4.24
C LEU A 158 16.97 9.01 4.35
N SER A 159 17.21 9.53 5.57
CA SER A 159 18.22 10.57 5.82
C SER A 159 19.64 10.09 5.50
N LYS A 160 19.98 8.85 5.89
CA LYS A 160 21.27 8.26 5.57
C LYS A 160 21.46 8.12 4.07
N TRP A 161 20.51 7.46 3.40
CA TRP A 161 20.56 7.22 1.96
C TRP A 161 20.67 8.53 1.16
N TYR A 162 19.91 9.56 1.54
CA TYR A 162 19.94 10.87 0.86
C TYR A 162 21.32 11.56 0.96
N LYS A 163 22.05 11.38 2.05
CA LYS A 163 23.39 11.95 2.24
C LYS A 163 24.48 11.21 1.45
N GLU A 164 24.18 10.00 0.98
CA GLU A 164 25.10 9.15 0.21
C GLU A 164 24.89 9.29 -1.31
N LEU A 165 23.89 10.09 -1.76
CA LEU A 165 23.66 10.42 -3.18
C LEU A 165 24.64 11.45 -3.70
#